data_e4513f6ab3beaac49bc539a6791a23c3
#
_entry.id   e4513f6ab3beaac49bc539a6791a23c3
#
_cell.length_a   1.000
_cell.length_b   1.000
_cell.length_c   1.000
_cell.angle_alpha   90.00
_cell.angle_beta   90.00
_cell.angle_gamma   90.00
#
_symmetry.space_group_name_H-M   'P 1'
#
loop_
_entity.id
_entity.type
_entity.pdbx_description
1 polymer ?
#
loop_
_entity_poly.entity_id
_entity_poly.type
_entity_poly.pdbx_seq_one_letter_code
_entity_poly.pdbx_strand_id
1 'polypeptide(L)'
;MNVKSPVTYNYNTSFVESFNTAAIRQQYLDEVKVDTARFFEGLKEIQLYNCNDTGYRFYYPDGIWGDGRFYEDLQNNNSWYYSKNRWEHGIAIERINTTDKVLEIGCGDGVFLEMLAKKGVQNIAAIELNQLAVTTLKNAGYDVYNETIETFAPHHREQYDVVCFFQVLEHIYDIKSFLDNAIAALKPGGKLVIAVPHNNPYLLRYDKTHTLNLPPHHAGLWNKPAFENLQRFFTITLSYLSVMPVTEYKMWYRIQRNYYKKANLLKHYLMWLVPRPVYKLFLAINKQPGRYMLVEFIKHH
;
A
#
# COMPACT_ATOMS: atom_id res chain seq x y z
N MET A 1 26.83 3.04 7.74
CA MET A 1 26.15 1.77 8.07
C MET A 1 25.61 1.21 6.77
N ASN A 2 25.91 -0.05 6.44
CA ASN A 2 25.35 -0.67 5.24
C ASN A 2 24.00 -1.29 5.57
N VAL A 3 22.92 -0.68 5.10
CA VAL A 3 21.54 -1.17 5.31
C VAL A 3 21.13 -1.99 4.10
N LYS A 4 20.62 -3.20 4.34
CA LYS A 4 20.19 -4.13 3.29
C LYS A 4 18.81 -3.72 2.75
N SER A 5 18.64 -3.69 1.44
CA SER A 5 17.33 -3.45 0.82
C SER A 5 16.39 -4.65 1.04
N PRO A 6 15.15 -4.45 1.52
CA PRO A 6 14.20 -5.55 1.69
C PRO A 6 13.61 -6.07 0.37
N VAL A 7 13.86 -5.37 -0.75
CA VAL A 7 13.36 -5.75 -2.08
C VAL A 7 14.39 -6.59 -2.85
N THR A 8 15.67 -6.19 -2.81
CA THR A 8 16.72 -6.82 -3.64
C THR A 8 17.70 -7.64 -2.85
N TYR A 9 17.69 -7.50 -1.52
CA TYR A 9 18.69 -8.03 -0.58
C TYR A 9 20.11 -7.51 -0.81
N ASN A 10 20.28 -6.52 -1.69
CA ASN A 10 21.55 -5.83 -1.90
C ASN A 10 21.75 -4.72 -0.87
N TYR A 11 23.02 -4.30 -0.70
CA TYR A 11 23.39 -3.16 0.14
C TYR A 11 23.52 -1.85 -0.66
N ASN A 12 23.03 -1.82 -1.89
CA ASN A 12 22.98 -0.61 -2.73
C ASN A 12 21.83 0.29 -2.27
N THR A 13 22.01 0.89 -1.10
CA THR A 13 21.02 1.75 -0.47
C THR A 13 21.64 3.09 -0.08
N SER A 14 20.84 4.14 -0.03
CA SER A 14 21.25 5.47 0.41
C SER A 14 20.30 5.99 1.49
N PHE A 15 20.88 6.63 2.52
CA PHE A 15 20.14 7.35 3.54
C PHE A 15 19.38 8.52 2.91
N VAL A 16 18.12 8.72 3.33
CA VAL A 16 17.28 9.83 2.88
C VAL A 16 17.08 10.85 3.98
N GLU A 17 16.51 10.43 5.11
CA GLU A 17 16.25 11.32 6.26
C GLU A 17 15.98 10.52 7.55
N SER A 18 16.04 11.21 8.71
CA SER A 18 15.68 10.66 10.01
C SER A 18 14.39 11.27 10.54
N PHE A 19 13.65 10.51 11.32
CA PHE A 19 12.43 10.93 11.99
C PHE A 19 12.53 10.69 13.49
N ASN A 20 12.17 11.69 14.28
CA ASN A 20 12.12 11.59 15.73
C ASN A 20 10.93 10.75 16.17
N THR A 21 11.17 9.68 16.94
CA THR A 21 10.13 8.72 17.35
C THR A 21 9.11 9.34 18.31
N ALA A 22 9.52 10.28 19.17
CA ALA A 22 8.60 10.98 20.08
C ALA A 22 7.61 11.86 19.28
N ALA A 23 8.10 12.51 18.20
CA ALA A 23 7.24 13.29 17.31
C ALA A 23 6.24 12.41 16.55
N ILE A 24 6.67 11.22 16.06
CA ILE A 24 5.77 10.25 15.40
C ILE A 24 4.70 9.78 16.39
N ARG A 25 5.08 9.38 17.60
CA ARG A 25 4.12 8.94 18.64
C ARG A 25 3.09 10.02 18.95
N GLN A 26 3.54 11.27 19.15
CA GLN A 26 2.62 12.37 19.41
C GLN A 26 1.64 12.58 18.23
N GLN A 27 2.13 12.50 17.00
CA GLN A 27 1.31 12.64 15.81
C GLN A 27 0.25 11.53 15.70
N TYR A 28 0.60 10.26 16.00
CA TYR A 28 -0.36 9.16 16.06
C TYR A 28 -1.45 9.37 17.12
N LEU A 29 -1.06 9.83 18.31
CA LEU A 29 -2.02 10.16 19.39
C LEU A 29 -2.95 11.31 18.98
N ASP A 30 -2.42 12.35 18.36
CA ASP A 30 -3.18 13.54 17.98
C ASP A 30 -4.15 13.29 16.82
N GLU A 31 -3.71 12.56 15.79
CA GLU A 31 -4.44 12.44 14.53
C GLU A 31 -5.33 11.19 14.45
N VAL A 32 -4.85 10.04 14.97
CA VAL A 32 -5.56 8.75 14.84
C VAL A 32 -5.89 8.08 16.18
N LYS A 33 -5.52 8.70 17.31
CA LYS A 33 -5.84 8.24 18.68
C LYS A 33 -5.28 6.86 19.01
N VAL A 34 -4.11 6.53 18.49
CA VAL A 34 -3.42 5.25 18.75
C VAL A 34 -2.07 5.51 19.40
N ASP A 35 -1.80 4.81 20.51
CA ASP A 35 -0.48 4.85 21.15
C ASP A 35 0.47 3.86 20.47
N THR A 36 1.56 4.41 19.92
CA THR A 36 2.59 3.65 19.22
C THR A 36 3.88 3.47 20.02
N ALA A 37 3.86 3.76 21.33
CA ALA A 37 5.05 3.74 22.18
C ALA A 37 5.83 2.42 22.09
N ARG A 38 5.13 1.28 22.14
CA ARG A 38 5.73 -0.05 22.15
C ARG A 38 6.58 -0.39 20.91
N PHE A 39 6.29 0.24 19.77
CA PHE A 39 7.04 0.00 18.52
C PHE A 39 8.37 0.76 18.46
N PHE A 40 8.54 1.78 19.31
CA PHE A 40 9.73 2.64 19.31
C PHE A 40 10.52 2.57 20.62
N GLU A 41 10.32 1.50 21.39
CA GLU A 41 11.02 1.33 22.66
C GLU A 41 12.54 1.31 22.45
N GLY A 42 13.27 2.15 23.19
CA GLY A 42 14.72 2.30 23.05
C GLY A 42 15.19 3.09 21.81
N LEU A 43 14.30 3.48 20.90
CA LEU A 43 14.63 4.21 19.67
C LEU A 43 14.33 5.71 19.84
N LYS A 44 15.33 6.56 19.64
CA LYS A 44 15.15 8.02 19.56
C LYS A 44 14.76 8.48 18.16
N GLU A 45 15.24 7.77 17.15
CA GLU A 45 15.03 8.06 15.74
C GLU A 45 14.82 6.78 14.94
N ILE A 46 14.08 6.89 13.86
CA ILE A 46 14.03 5.93 12.76
C ILE A 46 14.56 6.59 11.48
N GLN A 47 15.01 5.80 10.54
CA GLN A 47 15.63 6.29 9.32
C GLN A 47 14.86 5.82 8.09
N LEU A 48 14.79 6.66 7.08
CA LEU A 48 14.30 6.31 5.74
C LEU A 48 15.49 6.09 4.82
N TYR A 49 15.50 4.96 4.14
CA TYR A 49 16.48 4.60 3.11
C TYR A 49 15.83 4.49 1.74
N ASN A 50 16.62 4.72 0.70
CA ASN A 50 16.26 4.44 -0.68
C ASN A 50 17.02 3.22 -1.18
N CYS A 51 16.34 2.25 -1.77
CA CYS A 51 16.96 1.20 -2.57
C CYS A 51 17.34 1.79 -3.94
N ASN A 52 18.64 1.97 -4.19
CA ASN A 52 19.12 2.61 -5.43
C ASN A 52 18.88 1.73 -6.68
N ASP A 53 18.71 0.43 -6.48
CA ASP A 53 18.40 -0.51 -7.57
C ASP A 53 16.97 -0.37 -8.10
N THR A 54 16.01 -0.07 -7.20
CA THR A 54 14.58 -0.02 -7.56
C THR A 54 13.96 1.36 -7.42
N GLY A 55 14.46 2.20 -6.51
CA GLY A 55 13.82 3.46 -6.11
C GLY A 55 12.75 3.28 -5.02
N TYR A 56 12.58 2.07 -4.49
CA TYR A 56 11.74 1.82 -3.31
C TYR A 56 12.38 2.44 -2.07
N ARG A 57 11.57 3.10 -1.25
CA ARG A 57 12.01 3.67 0.01
C ARG A 57 11.43 2.88 1.17
N PHE A 58 12.23 2.65 2.20
CA PHE A 58 11.85 1.82 3.35
C PHE A 58 12.41 2.37 4.65
N TYR A 59 11.71 2.09 5.75
CA TYR A 59 12.12 2.52 7.07
C TYR A 59 13.05 1.50 7.74
N TYR A 60 13.96 2.02 8.58
CA TYR A 60 14.93 1.28 9.36
C TYR A 60 14.97 1.83 10.80
N PRO A 61 15.16 1.01 11.86
CA PRO A 61 15.43 -0.42 11.80
C PRO A 61 14.22 -1.26 11.44
N ASP A 62 14.48 -2.57 11.21
CA ASP A 62 13.47 -3.60 11.10
C ASP A 62 12.75 -3.82 12.44
N GLY A 63 11.55 -4.42 12.42
CA GLY A 63 10.79 -4.82 13.61
C GLY A 63 9.90 -3.74 14.23
N ILE A 64 9.76 -2.58 13.60
CA ILE A 64 8.92 -1.46 14.08
C ILE A 64 7.53 -1.41 13.40
N TRP A 65 6.99 -2.57 13.03
CA TRP A 65 5.76 -2.68 12.22
C TRP A 65 4.54 -2.97 13.08
N GLY A 66 3.37 -2.51 12.60
CA GLY A 66 2.09 -2.73 13.25
C GLY A 66 1.74 -4.22 13.37
N ASP A 67 1.28 -4.61 14.54
CA ASP A 67 0.70 -5.92 14.82
C ASP A 67 -0.83 -5.90 14.73
N GLY A 68 -1.49 -7.05 14.89
CA GLY A 68 -2.95 -7.15 14.84
C GLY A 68 -3.66 -6.16 15.75
N ARG A 69 -3.16 -5.98 16.99
CA ARG A 69 -3.72 -5.02 17.95
C ARG A 69 -3.63 -3.57 17.46
N PHE A 70 -2.54 -3.21 16.79
CA PHE A 70 -2.39 -1.86 16.23
C PHE A 70 -3.47 -1.57 15.17
N TYR A 71 -3.75 -2.54 14.29
CA TYR A 71 -4.79 -2.38 13.26
C TYR A 71 -6.20 -2.39 13.87
N GLU A 72 -6.46 -3.18 14.91
CA GLU A 72 -7.70 -3.14 15.67
C GLU A 72 -7.93 -1.77 16.32
N ASP A 73 -6.89 -1.21 16.98
CA ASP A 73 -6.95 0.12 17.58
C ASP A 73 -7.22 1.21 16.52
N LEU A 74 -6.55 1.12 15.33
CA LEU A 74 -6.82 2.03 14.22
C LEU A 74 -8.27 1.96 13.75
N GLN A 75 -8.81 0.76 13.56
CA GLN A 75 -10.17 0.52 13.11
C GLN A 75 -11.20 1.03 14.12
N ASN A 76 -11.02 0.71 15.39
CA ASN A 76 -11.93 1.08 16.47
C ASN A 76 -12.00 2.60 16.67
N ASN A 77 -10.87 3.29 16.54
CA ASN A 77 -10.78 4.73 16.74
C ASN A 77 -11.12 5.55 15.47
N ASN A 78 -11.14 4.93 14.28
CA ASN A 78 -11.27 5.63 13.02
C ASN A 78 -12.24 4.93 12.07
N SER A 79 -13.51 5.30 12.08
CA SER A 79 -14.56 4.73 11.23
C SER A 79 -14.32 4.86 9.71
N TRP A 80 -13.43 5.75 9.31
CA TRP A 80 -13.04 5.98 7.91
C TRP A 80 -11.94 5.03 7.43
N TYR A 81 -11.30 4.26 8.33
CA TYR A 81 -10.11 3.47 8.03
C TYR A 81 -10.40 2.36 7.00
N TYR A 82 -11.50 1.63 7.15
CA TYR A 82 -11.96 0.68 6.14
C TYR A 82 -12.99 1.31 5.20
N SER A 83 -12.61 1.51 3.94
CA SER A 83 -13.52 1.98 2.89
C SER A 83 -13.99 0.81 2.05
N LYS A 84 -15.33 0.68 1.88
CA LYS A 84 -15.94 -0.35 1.02
C LYS A 84 -15.78 -0.06 -0.47
N ASN A 85 -15.64 1.21 -0.85
CA ASN A 85 -15.50 1.61 -2.25
C ASN A 85 -14.03 1.97 -2.54
N ARG A 86 -13.29 1.04 -3.09
CA ARG A 86 -11.90 1.22 -3.48
C ARG A 86 -11.78 1.32 -4.99
N TRP A 87 -11.11 2.37 -5.47
CA TRP A 87 -10.87 2.62 -6.89
C TRP A 87 -10.14 1.45 -7.56
N GLU A 88 -9.16 0.89 -6.87
CA GLU A 88 -8.34 -0.22 -7.33
C GLU A 88 -9.14 -1.49 -7.58
N HIS A 89 -10.17 -1.78 -6.77
CA HIS A 89 -11.04 -2.94 -6.97
C HIS A 89 -11.82 -2.84 -8.29
N GLY A 90 -12.29 -1.63 -8.64
CA GLY A 90 -12.99 -1.40 -9.91
C GLY A 90 -12.12 -1.68 -11.14
N ILE A 91 -10.82 -1.36 -11.06
CA ILE A 91 -9.88 -1.65 -12.15
C ILE A 91 -9.48 -3.13 -12.16
N ALA A 92 -9.18 -3.70 -10.98
CA ALA A 92 -8.74 -5.08 -10.89
C ALA A 92 -9.81 -6.07 -11.38
N ILE A 93 -11.07 -5.84 -11.00
CA ILE A 93 -12.18 -6.73 -11.37
C ILE A 93 -12.36 -6.84 -12.90
N GLU A 94 -12.13 -5.76 -13.65
CA GLU A 94 -12.23 -5.75 -15.11
C GLU A 94 -11.14 -6.60 -15.79
N ARG A 95 -10.02 -6.84 -15.10
CA ARG A 95 -8.84 -7.54 -15.61
C ARG A 95 -8.83 -9.04 -15.29
N ILE A 96 -9.81 -9.53 -14.54
CA ILE A 96 -9.97 -10.93 -14.12
C ILE A 96 -11.09 -11.55 -14.92
N ASN A 97 -10.87 -12.75 -15.49
CA ASN A 97 -11.89 -13.51 -16.22
C ASN A 97 -12.69 -14.38 -15.25
N THR A 98 -13.91 -14.76 -15.64
CA THR A 98 -14.76 -15.64 -14.82
C THR A 98 -14.19 -17.07 -14.69
N THR A 99 -13.31 -17.47 -15.59
CA THR A 99 -12.63 -18.77 -15.60
C THR A 99 -11.33 -18.78 -14.80
N ASP A 100 -10.82 -17.62 -14.37
CA ASP A 100 -9.56 -17.53 -13.65
C ASP A 100 -9.70 -18.14 -12.25
N LYS A 101 -8.67 -18.84 -11.78
CA LYS A 101 -8.48 -19.20 -10.38
C LYS A 101 -7.74 -18.06 -9.68
N VAL A 102 -8.39 -17.42 -8.72
CA VAL A 102 -7.92 -16.19 -8.08
C VAL A 102 -7.51 -16.45 -6.64
N LEU A 103 -6.37 -15.89 -6.21
CA LEU A 103 -5.94 -15.80 -4.83
C LEU A 103 -5.86 -14.32 -4.43
N GLU A 104 -6.62 -13.91 -3.41
CA GLU A 104 -6.43 -12.60 -2.77
C GLU A 104 -5.63 -12.74 -1.48
N ILE A 105 -4.55 -11.96 -1.32
CA ILE A 105 -3.72 -11.93 -0.11
C ILE A 105 -4.10 -10.67 0.69
N GLY A 106 -4.50 -10.85 1.97
CA GLY A 106 -4.96 -9.78 2.84
C GLY A 106 -6.36 -9.31 2.46
N CYS A 107 -7.31 -10.24 2.36
CA CYS A 107 -8.67 -9.94 1.88
C CYS A 107 -9.52 -9.11 2.87
N GLY A 108 -9.08 -8.94 4.13
CA GLY A 108 -9.83 -8.19 5.16
C GLY A 108 -11.28 -8.67 5.29
N ASP A 109 -12.24 -7.75 5.15
CA ASP A 109 -13.67 -8.04 5.24
C ASP A 109 -14.26 -8.74 3.99
N GLY A 110 -13.43 -9.11 3.00
CA GLY A 110 -13.84 -9.86 1.82
C GLY A 110 -14.59 -9.07 0.75
N VAL A 111 -14.48 -7.75 0.74
CA VAL A 111 -15.18 -6.88 -0.23
C VAL A 111 -14.84 -7.27 -1.68
N PHE A 112 -13.58 -7.57 -1.97
CA PHE A 112 -13.18 -7.95 -3.31
C PHE A 112 -13.58 -9.39 -3.65
N LEU A 113 -13.56 -10.31 -2.67
CA LEU A 113 -14.10 -11.67 -2.84
C LEU A 113 -15.57 -11.63 -3.25
N GLU A 114 -16.37 -10.76 -2.61
CA GLU A 114 -17.78 -10.55 -2.97
C GLU A 114 -17.94 -10.02 -4.41
N MET A 115 -17.06 -9.08 -4.83
CA MET A 115 -17.07 -8.57 -6.20
C MET A 115 -16.71 -9.65 -7.23
N LEU A 116 -15.73 -10.50 -6.94
CA LEU A 116 -15.36 -11.66 -7.77
C LEU A 116 -16.53 -12.63 -7.91
N ALA A 117 -17.17 -12.99 -6.80
CA ALA A 117 -18.33 -13.87 -6.79
C ALA A 117 -19.51 -13.28 -7.60
N LYS A 118 -19.81 -11.99 -7.44
CA LYS A 118 -20.84 -11.28 -8.23
C LYS A 118 -20.51 -11.23 -9.72
N LYS A 119 -19.24 -11.17 -10.08
CA LYS A 119 -18.79 -11.25 -11.48
C LYS A 119 -18.97 -12.66 -12.06
N GLY A 120 -19.11 -13.68 -11.23
CA GLY A 120 -19.24 -15.08 -11.64
C GLY A 120 -17.93 -15.86 -11.64
N VAL A 121 -16.89 -15.36 -10.99
CA VAL A 121 -15.64 -16.13 -10.76
C VAL A 121 -15.96 -17.26 -9.78
N GLN A 122 -15.66 -18.52 -10.17
CA GLN A 122 -16.01 -19.70 -9.37
C GLN A 122 -14.88 -20.16 -8.43
N ASN A 123 -13.64 -19.93 -8.82
CA ASN A 123 -12.47 -20.44 -8.10
C ASN A 123 -11.76 -19.30 -7.37
N ILE A 124 -12.22 -18.98 -6.17
CA ILE A 124 -11.72 -17.89 -5.35
C ILE A 124 -11.15 -18.47 -4.05
N ALA A 125 -9.90 -18.15 -3.75
CA ALA A 125 -9.26 -18.41 -2.47
C ALA A 125 -8.69 -17.12 -1.90
N ALA A 126 -8.52 -17.05 -0.58
CA ALA A 126 -7.93 -15.90 0.08
C ALA A 126 -7.03 -16.29 1.25
N ILE A 127 -6.11 -15.38 1.59
CA ILE A 127 -5.27 -15.44 2.79
C ILE A 127 -5.58 -14.20 3.64
N GLU A 128 -5.77 -14.38 4.93
CA GLU A 128 -6.00 -13.31 5.89
C GLU A 128 -5.46 -13.69 7.28
N LEU A 129 -4.80 -12.75 7.95
CA LEU A 129 -4.21 -12.99 9.27
C LEU A 129 -5.16 -12.69 10.42
N ASN A 130 -6.19 -11.86 10.20
CA ASN A 130 -7.20 -11.58 11.21
C ASN A 130 -8.15 -12.76 11.36
N GLN A 131 -8.05 -13.47 12.49
CA GLN A 131 -8.83 -14.68 12.77
C GLN A 131 -10.35 -14.46 12.73
N LEU A 132 -10.83 -13.27 13.16
CA LEU A 132 -12.25 -12.94 13.12
C LEU A 132 -12.76 -12.79 11.69
N ALA A 133 -12.00 -12.11 10.85
CA ALA A 133 -12.30 -11.97 9.42
C ALA A 133 -12.32 -13.34 8.72
N VAL A 134 -11.29 -14.18 8.97
CA VAL A 134 -11.23 -15.56 8.45
C VAL A 134 -12.47 -16.36 8.84
N THR A 135 -12.85 -16.34 10.12
CA THR A 135 -14.02 -17.07 10.61
C THR A 135 -15.30 -16.58 9.94
N THR A 136 -15.47 -15.28 9.83
CA THR A 136 -16.65 -14.66 9.20
C THR A 136 -16.76 -15.05 7.73
N LEU A 137 -15.67 -14.98 6.99
CA LEU A 137 -15.64 -15.31 5.55
C LEU A 137 -15.82 -16.80 5.28
N LYS A 138 -15.25 -17.68 6.13
CA LYS A 138 -15.50 -19.13 6.05
C LYS A 138 -16.99 -19.47 6.27
N ASN A 139 -17.62 -18.81 7.26
CA ASN A 139 -19.05 -18.98 7.51
C ASN A 139 -19.92 -18.46 6.35
N ALA A 140 -19.43 -17.50 5.58
CA ALA A 140 -20.04 -17.02 4.35
C ALA A 140 -19.76 -17.90 3.12
N GLY A 141 -19.00 -19.00 3.28
CA GLY A 141 -18.73 -20.00 2.22
C GLY A 141 -17.49 -19.71 1.36
N TYR A 142 -16.63 -18.75 1.76
CA TYR A 142 -15.38 -18.50 1.06
C TYR A 142 -14.25 -19.43 1.51
N ASP A 143 -13.34 -19.78 0.59
CA ASP A 143 -12.13 -20.55 0.87
C ASP A 143 -11.02 -19.58 1.36
N VAL A 144 -10.86 -19.47 2.67
CA VAL A 144 -9.95 -18.51 3.32
C VAL A 144 -8.99 -19.23 4.27
N TYR A 145 -7.70 -18.89 4.17
CA TYR A 145 -6.62 -19.47 4.94
C TYR A 145 -6.06 -18.47 5.96
N ASN A 146 -5.91 -18.89 7.23
CA ASN A 146 -5.31 -18.04 8.28
C ASN A 146 -3.80 -18.32 8.36
N GLU A 147 -3.09 -17.92 7.35
CA GLU A 147 -1.63 -18.11 7.23
C GLU A 147 -1.00 -17.01 6.38
N THR A 148 0.33 -16.95 6.35
CA THR A 148 1.06 -16.01 5.48
C THR A 148 1.26 -16.60 4.10
N ILE A 149 1.59 -15.76 3.11
CA ILE A 149 1.90 -16.26 1.75
C ILE A 149 3.14 -17.16 1.75
N GLU A 150 4.09 -16.91 2.65
CA GLU A 150 5.32 -17.70 2.79
C GLU A 150 5.05 -19.14 3.26
N THR A 151 4.01 -19.32 4.09
CA THR A 151 3.58 -20.67 4.54
C THR A 151 2.63 -21.33 3.55
N PHE A 152 1.80 -20.53 2.87
CA PHE A 152 0.81 -21.03 1.91
C PHE A 152 1.43 -21.46 0.57
N ALA A 153 2.29 -20.63 -0.02
CA ALA A 153 2.78 -20.83 -1.39
C ALA A 153 3.56 -22.15 -1.62
N PRO A 154 4.35 -22.70 -0.66
CA PRO A 154 5.02 -23.98 -0.84
C PRO A 154 4.08 -25.13 -1.19
N HIS A 155 2.82 -25.10 -0.70
CA HIS A 155 1.80 -26.12 -0.93
C HIS A 155 0.88 -25.79 -2.12
N HIS A 156 0.98 -24.58 -2.72
CA HIS A 156 0.07 -24.08 -3.75
C HIS A 156 0.81 -23.49 -4.97
N ARG A 157 1.99 -24.04 -5.28
CA ARG A 157 2.82 -23.56 -6.41
C ARG A 157 2.09 -23.71 -7.74
N GLU A 158 2.16 -22.65 -8.55
CA GLU A 158 1.64 -22.61 -9.93
C GLU A 158 0.17 -23.03 -10.06
N GLN A 159 -0.64 -22.67 -9.07
CA GLN A 159 -2.06 -23.03 -9.06
C GLN A 159 -3.00 -21.91 -9.50
N TYR A 160 -2.58 -20.65 -9.42
CA TYR A 160 -3.46 -19.50 -9.62
C TYR A 160 -3.19 -18.79 -10.95
N ASP A 161 -4.27 -18.41 -11.64
CA ASP A 161 -4.20 -17.57 -12.83
C ASP A 161 -4.00 -16.10 -12.46
N VAL A 162 -4.53 -15.69 -11.29
CA VAL A 162 -4.35 -14.35 -10.74
C VAL A 162 -4.03 -14.45 -9.25
N VAL A 163 -2.99 -13.74 -8.82
CA VAL A 163 -2.72 -13.42 -7.41
C VAL A 163 -2.85 -11.91 -7.25
N CYS A 164 -3.66 -11.46 -6.30
CA CYS A 164 -3.87 -10.03 -6.07
C CYS A 164 -3.78 -9.68 -4.58
N PHE A 165 -3.37 -8.44 -4.32
CA PHE A 165 -3.39 -7.85 -2.98
C PHE A 165 -3.50 -6.33 -3.07
N PHE A 166 -4.33 -5.77 -2.17
CA PHE A 166 -4.70 -4.37 -2.19
C PHE A 166 -4.44 -3.74 -0.84
N GLN A 167 -3.56 -2.73 -0.77
CA GLN A 167 -3.14 -2.06 0.46
C GLN A 167 -2.53 -3.06 1.47
N VAL A 168 -1.62 -3.91 0.99
CA VAL A 168 -0.89 -4.90 1.80
C VAL A 168 0.61 -4.68 1.72
N LEU A 169 1.16 -4.48 0.51
CA LEU A 169 2.61 -4.49 0.27
C LEU A 169 3.36 -3.36 0.98
N GLU A 170 2.70 -2.26 1.27
CA GLU A 170 3.25 -1.14 2.05
C GLU A 170 3.48 -1.47 3.53
N HIS A 171 2.81 -2.52 4.04
CA HIS A 171 2.94 -3.01 5.41
C HIS A 171 3.99 -4.11 5.54
N ILE A 172 4.42 -4.70 4.43
CA ILE A 172 5.38 -5.80 4.41
C ILE A 172 6.81 -5.24 4.43
N TYR A 173 7.62 -5.71 5.37
CA TYR A 173 9.04 -5.35 5.39
C TYR A 173 9.86 -6.25 4.46
N ASP A 174 9.76 -7.56 4.57
CA ASP A 174 10.49 -8.50 3.71
C ASP A 174 9.79 -8.67 2.36
N ILE A 175 9.90 -7.62 1.54
CA ILE A 175 9.26 -7.53 0.22
C ILE A 175 9.71 -8.66 -0.70
N LYS A 176 11.02 -9.01 -0.63
CA LYS A 176 11.55 -10.05 -1.51
C LYS A 176 10.93 -11.40 -1.23
N SER A 177 10.89 -11.82 0.04
CA SER A 177 10.26 -13.08 0.44
C SER A 177 8.78 -13.10 0.05
N PHE A 178 8.06 -12.05 0.36
CA PHE A 178 6.63 -11.93 0.05
C PHE A 178 6.35 -12.05 -1.46
N LEU A 179 7.06 -11.29 -2.30
CA LEU A 179 6.87 -11.32 -3.75
C LEU A 179 7.32 -12.63 -4.38
N ASP A 180 8.43 -13.22 -3.94
CA ASP A 180 8.88 -14.53 -4.43
C ASP A 180 7.81 -15.60 -4.19
N ASN A 181 7.17 -15.61 -3.03
CA ASN A 181 6.11 -16.57 -2.70
C ASN A 181 4.79 -16.26 -3.43
N ALA A 182 4.40 -14.99 -3.56
CA ALA A 182 3.23 -14.60 -4.34
C ALA A 182 3.37 -15.01 -5.83
N ILE A 183 4.56 -14.81 -6.41
CA ILE A 183 4.89 -15.22 -7.78
C ILE A 183 4.96 -16.74 -7.90
N ALA A 184 5.46 -17.45 -6.87
CA ALA A 184 5.50 -18.92 -6.87
C ALA A 184 4.11 -19.55 -6.94
N ALA A 185 3.09 -18.93 -6.34
CA ALA A 185 1.71 -19.40 -6.40
C ALA A 185 1.05 -19.22 -7.79
N LEU A 186 1.56 -18.28 -8.62
CA LEU A 186 1.06 -18.04 -9.98
C LEU A 186 1.49 -19.13 -10.95
N LYS A 187 0.59 -19.52 -11.85
CA LYS A 187 0.93 -20.27 -13.05
C LYS A 187 1.88 -19.46 -13.95
N PRO A 188 2.68 -20.12 -14.81
CA PRO A 188 3.35 -19.42 -15.91
C PRO A 188 2.34 -18.61 -16.74
N GLY A 189 2.64 -17.37 -17.06
CA GLY A 189 1.71 -16.44 -17.73
C GLY A 189 0.61 -15.86 -16.83
N GLY A 190 0.55 -16.26 -15.56
CA GLY A 190 -0.43 -15.72 -14.58
C GLY A 190 -0.16 -14.25 -14.21
N LYS A 191 -1.17 -13.58 -13.70
CA LYS A 191 -1.19 -12.16 -13.40
C LYS A 191 -0.96 -11.89 -11.91
N LEU A 192 -0.03 -11.00 -11.59
CA LEU A 192 0.16 -10.43 -10.25
C LEU A 192 -0.42 -9.01 -10.24
N VAL A 193 -1.51 -8.80 -9.49
CA VAL A 193 -2.20 -7.50 -9.40
C VAL A 193 -1.98 -6.89 -8.03
N ILE A 194 -1.35 -5.70 -8.00
CA ILE A 194 -0.94 -5.04 -6.76
C ILE A 194 -1.52 -3.63 -6.72
N ALA A 195 -2.14 -3.25 -5.61
CA ALA A 195 -2.46 -1.85 -5.37
C ALA A 195 -1.92 -1.39 -4.02
N VAL A 196 -1.32 -0.20 -4.03
CA VAL A 196 -0.68 0.44 -2.87
C VAL A 196 -0.94 1.94 -2.87
N PRO A 197 -0.72 2.64 -1.74
CA PRO A 197 -0.63 4.09 -1.74
C PRO A 197 0.49 4.58 -2.67
N HIS A 198 0.17 5.58 -3.48
CA HIS A 198 1.12 6.20 -4.39
C HIS A 198 1.87 7.32 -3.68
N ASN A 199 3.09 7.05 -3.28
CA ASN A 199 3.94 8.02 -2.59
C ASN A 199 4.65 8.97 -3.59
N ASN A 200 3.86 9.59 -4.47
CA ASN A 200 4.36 10.58 -5.43
C ASN A 200 4.53 11.96 -4.75
N PRO A 201 5.51 12.73 -5.20
CA PRO A 201 5.85 14.05 -4.72
C PRO A 201 4.70 15.06 -4.54
N TYR A 202 3.55 14.92 -5.21
CA TYR A 202 2.50 15.91 -5.05
C TYR A 202 1.91 15.94 -3.63
N LEU A 203 1.60 14.78 -3.03
CA LEU A 203 1.18 14.70 -1.61
C LEU A 203 2.36 14.94 -0.68
N LEU A 204 3.47 14.24 -0.88
CA LEU A 204 4.65 14.37 -0.04
C LEU A 204 5.26 15.78 -0.07
N ARG A 205 5.03 16.56 -1.13
CA ARG A 205 5.46 17.96 -1.21
C ARG A 205 4.79 18.84 -0.17
N TYR A 206 3.55 18.55 0.19
CA TYR A 206 2.71 19.36 1.10
C TYR A 206 2.38 18.65 2.41
N ASP A 207 2.61 17.36 2.50
CA ASP A 207 2.35 16.53 3.67
C ASP A 207 3.41 15.41 3.77
N LYS A 208 4.66 15.84 4.02
CA LYS A 208 5.81 14.94 4.04
C LYS A 208 5.74 13.89 5.14
N THR A 209 5.05 14.20 6.21
CA THR A 209 4.94 13.37 7.41
C THR A 209 3.51 12.90 7.63
N HIS A 210 2.80 12.54 6.56
CA HIS A 210 1.46 11.95 6.71
C HIS A 210 1.51 10.75 7.64
N THR A 211 0.71 10.78 8.73
CA THR A 211 0.76 9.81 9.83
C THR A 211 0.76 8.38 9.35
N LEU A 212 -0.17 8.01 8.45
CA LEU A 212 -0.27 6.65 7.93
C LEU A 212 0.81 6.26 6.90
N ASN A 213 1.70 7.18 6.51
CA ASN A 213 2.90 6.83 5.74
C ASN A 213 4.10 6.49 6.63
N LEU A 214 3.98 6.71 7.95
CA LEU A 214 5.04 6.46 8.93
C LEU A 214 4.87 5.10 9.61
N PRO A 215 5.95 4.47 10.10
CA PRO A 215 5.83 3.35 11.04
C PRO A 215 5.04 3.75 12.30
N PRO A 216 4.31 2.81 12.90
CA PRO A 216 4.29 1.39 12.60
C PRO A 216 3.36 0.98 11.46
N HIS A 217 2.61 1.91 10.85
CA HIS A 217 1.62 1.58 9.82
C HIS A 217 2.26 1.14 8.50
N HIS A 218 3.18 1.93 7.92
CA HIS A 218 3.87 1.55 6.68
C HIS A 218 5.33 1.18 6.92
N ALA A 219 5.77 0.04 6.35
CA ALA A 219 7.16 -0.40 6.31
C ALA A 219 7.95 0.34 5.21
N GLY A 220 7.24 0.77 4.15
CA GLY A 220 7.88 1.50 3.07
C GLY A 220 6.94 2.25 2.14
N LEU A 221 7.54 2.92 1.17
CA LEU A 221 6.90 3.91 0.32
C LEU A 221 7.09 3.55 -1.14
N TRP A 222 5.99 3.23 -1.81
CA TRP A 222 5.95 2.82 -3.21
C TRP A 222 5.72 3.99 -4.16
N ASN A 223 6.38 3.94 -5.30
CA ASN A 223 6.18 4.88 -6.40
C ASN A 223 6.29 4.15 -7.76
N LYS A 224 5.96 4.83 -8.84
CA LYS A 224 5.99 4.25 -10.18
C LYS A 224 7.36 3.66 -10.56
N PRO A 225 8.52 4.36 -10.40
CA PRO A 225 9.82 3.78 -10.70
C PRO A 225 10.13 2.51 -9.89
N ALA A 226 9.70 2.44 -8.63
CA ALA A 226 9.92 1.26 -7.79
C ALA A 226 9.27 0.02 -8.41
N PHE A 227 8.02 0.13 -8.88
CA PHE A 227 7.34 -0.98 -9.56
C PHE A 227 7.94 -1.29 -10.94
N GLU A 228 8.25 -0.27 -11.74
CA GLU A 228 8.88 -0.47 -13.06
C GLU A 228 10.21 -1.25 -12.97
N ASN A 229 10.96 -1.07 -11.88
CA ASN A 229 12.24 -1.75 -11.67
C ASN A 229 12.12 -3.15 -11.04
N LEU A 230 10.97 -3.57 -10.49
CA LEU A 230 10.81 -4.92 -9.92
C LEU A 230 11.10 -6.02 -10.94
N GLN A 231 10.72 -5.85 -12.19
CA GLN A 231 10.96 -6.83 -13.27
C GLN A 231 12.46 -7.14 -13.52
N ARG A 232 13.38 -6.37 -12.95
CA ARG A 232 14.82 -6.65 -12.99
C ARG A 232 15.28 -7.64 -11.92
N PHE A 233 14.43 -7.88 -10.92
CA PHE A 233 14.77 -8.68 -9.73
C PHE A 233 13.83 -9.86 -9.50
N PHE A 234 12.71 -9.90 -10.22
CA PHE A 234 11.71 -10.96 -10.15
C PHE A 234 11.36 -11.47 -11.54
N THR A 235 10.89 -12.70 -11.64
CA THR A 235 10.50 -13.35 -12.91
C THR A 235 9.12 -12.88 -13.41
N ILE A 236 8.97 -11.57 -13.55
CA ILE A 236 7.74 -10.90 -13.95
C ILE A 236 8.02 -9.78 -14.95
N THR A 237 7.03 -9.45 -15.77
CA THR A 237 7.06 -8.28 -16.67
C THR A 237 5.87 -7.37 -16.38
N LEU A 238 6.11 -6.07 -16.27
CA LEU A 238 5.05 -5.07 -16.07
C LEU A 238 4.17 -4.98 -17.33
N SER A 239 2.87 -5.32 -17.18
CA SER A 239 1.87 -5.28 -18.27
C SER A 239 0.94 -4.08 -18.17
N TYR A 240 0.70 -3.57 -16.97
CA TYR A 240 -0.19 -2.43 -16.76
C TYR A 240 0.20 -1.63 -15.51
N LEU A 241 0.03 -0.31 -15.61
CA LEU A 241 0.17 0.60 -14.47
C LEU A 241 -0.83 1.73 -14.60
N SER A 242 -1.60 1.96 -13.55
CA SER A 242 -2.53 3.08 -13.46
C SER A 242 -2.38 3.79 -12.12
N VAL A 243 -2.50 5.10 -12.16
CA VAL A 243 -2.52 5.95 -10.96
C VAL A 243 -3.89 6.60 -10.86
N MET A 244 -4.50 6.50 -9.69
CA MET A 244 -5.79 7.11 -9.42
C MET A 244 -5.75 8.61 -9.74
N PRO A 245 -6.71 9.16 -10.48
CA PRO A 245 -6.81 10.60 -10.66
C PRO A 245 -7.18 11.30 -9.33
N VAL A 246 -6.79 12.56 -9.17
CA VAL A 246 -7.16 13.32 -7.96
C VAL A 246 -8.66 13.58 -7.95
N THR A 247 -9.38 12.89 -7.08
CA THR A 247 -10.83 13.06 -6.87
C THR A 247 -11.15 13.94 -5.66
N GLU A 248 -10.28 13.94 -4.67
CA GLU A 248 -10.47 14.59 -3.37
C GLU A 248 -9.93 16.04 -3.36
N TYR A 249 -10.25 16.83 -4.38
CA TYR A 249 -9.69 18.17 -4.56
C TYR A 249 -9.91 19.12 -3.37
N LYS A 250 -11.00 18.94 -2.59
CA LYS A 250 -11.27 19.77 -1.40
C LYS A 250 -10.25 19.53 -0.29
N MET A 251 -9.89 18.27 -0.08
CA MET A 251 -8.88 17.89 0.91
C MET A 251 -7.50 18.38 0.47
N TRP A 252 -7.14 18.17 -0.80
CA TRP A 252 -5.88 18.64 -1.38
C TRP A 252 -5.72 20.16 -1.25
N TYR A 253 -6.76 20.91 -1.59
CA TYR A 253 -6.78 22.37 -1.42
C TYR A 253 -6.50 22.75 0.04
N ARG A 254 -7.10 22.05 1.01
CA ARG A 254 -6.89 22.29 2.46
C ARG A 254 -5.45 21.99 2.87
N ILE A 255 -4.91 20.84 2.49
CA ILE A 255 -3.53 20.42 2.82
C ILE A 255 -2.54 21.45 2.27
N GLN A 256 -2.65 21.79 0.99
CA GLN A 256 -1.76 22.74 0.34
C GLN A 256 -1.83 24.14 0.95
N ARG A 257 -3.04 24.58 1.30
CA ARG A 257 -3.24 25.86 1.96
C ARG A 257 -2.65 25.91 3.37
N ASN A 258 -2.79 24.83 4.13
CA ASN A 258 -2.19 24.70 5.46
C ASN A 258 -0.66 24.66 5.39
N TYR A 259 -0.09 24.01 4.41
CA TYR A 259 1.36 24.04 4.15
C TYR A 259 1.84 25.47 3.90
N TYR A 260 1.20 26.21 2.98
CA TYR A 260 1.59 27.58 2.67
C TYR A 260 1.38 28.55 3.83
N LYS A 261 0.41 28.31 4.71
CA LYS A 261 0.26 29.11 5.94
C LYS A 261 1.53 29.14 6.79
N LYS A 262 2.28 28.02 6.80
CA LYS A 262 3.57 27.91 7.53
C LYS A 262 4.78 28.31 6.69
N ALA A 263 4.76 27.99 5.39
CA ALA A 263 5.92 28.09 4.51
C ALA A 263 5.98 29.41 3.71
N ASN A 264 4.84 30.00 3.33
CA ASN A 264 4.77 31.20 2.49
C ASN A 264 3.39 31.86 2.58
N LEU A 265 3.27 32.88 3.42
CA LEU A 265 2.00 33.60 3.66
C LEU A 265 1.41 34.22 2.39
N LEU A 266 2.23 34.76 1.48
CA LEU A 266 1.73 35.31 0.21
C LEU A 266 1.03 34.23 -0.60
N LYS A 267 1.63 33.06 -0.78
CA LYS A 267 1.00 31.93 -1.48
C LYS A 267 -0.24 31.42 -0.75
N HIS A 268 -0.29 31.48 0.58
CA HIS A 268 -1.46 31.13 1.37
C HIS A 268 -2.65 32.05 1.02
N TYR A 269 -2.43 33.36 0.98
CA TYR A 269 -3.48 34.33 0.62
C TYR A 269 -3.87 34.24 -0.86
N LEU A 270 -2.90 34.06 -1.76
CA LEU A 270 -3.19 33.85 -3.19
C LEU A 270 -4.04 32.59 -3.41
N MET A 271 -3.76 31.49 -2.72
CA MET A 271 -4.62 30.31 -2.80
C MET A 271 -6.03 30.55 -2.27
N TRP A 272 -6.18 31.41 -1.25
CA TRP A 272 -7.52 31.76 -0.76
C TRP A 272 -8.38 32.48 -1.79
N LEU A 273 -7.75 33.23 -2.69
CA LEU A 273 -8.41 33.90 -3.82
C LEU A 273 -8.76 32.97 -4.98
N VAL A 274 -8.18 31.76 -5.04
CA VAL A 274 -8.48 30.79 -6.10
C VAL A 274 -9.79 30.07 -5.80
N PRO A 275 -10.84 30.22 -6.61
CA PRO A 275 -12.09 29.49 -6.42
C PRO A 275 -11.86 27.97 -6.53
N ARG A 276 -12.53 27.20 -5.67
CA ARG A 276 -12.40 25.74 -5.67
C ARG A 276 -12.64 25.06 -7.04
N PRO A 277 -13.60 25.51 -7.88
CA PRO A 277 -13.78 24.97 -9.23
C PRO A 277 -12.55 25.18 -10.12
N VAL A 278 -11.91 26.35 -10.04
CA VAL A 278 -10.68 26.67 -10.79
C VAL A 278 -9.54 25.75 -10.35
N TYR A 279 -9.40 25.53 -9.04
CA TYR A 279 -8.41 24.59 -8.51
C TYR A 279 -8.66 23.15 -9.00
N LYS A 280 -9.93 22.70 -8.99
CA LYS A 280 -10.31 21.40 -9.55
C LYS A 280 -9.93 21.26 -11.02
N LEU A 281 -10.23 22.29 -11.81
CA LEU A 281 -9.88 22.33 -13.23
C LEU A 281 -8.37 22.29 -13.44
N PHE A 282 -7.61 23.04 -12.65
CA PHE A 282 -6.13 23.00 -12.67
C PHE A 282 -5.58 21.61 -12.41
N LEU A 283 -6.08 20.88 -11.39
CA LEU A 283 -5.65 19.52 -11.09
C LEU A 283 -5.98 18.55 -12.22
N ALA A 284 -7.16 18.69 -12.84
CA ALA A 284 -7.60 17.86 -13.96
C ALA A 284 -6.74 18.06 -15.21
N ILE A 285 -6.48 19.33 -15.59
CA ILE A 285 -5.65 19.67 -16.76
C ILE A 285 -4.21 19.16 -16.58
N ASN A 286 -3.64 19.32 -15.38
CA ASN A 286 -2.27 18.90 -15.10
C ASN A 286 -2.15 17.40 -14.77
N LYS A 287 -3.23 16.63 -14.85
CA LYS A 287 -3.26 15.17 -14.58
C LYS A 287 -2.49 14.80 -13.33
N GLN A 288 -2.71 15.58 -12.24
CA GLN A 288 -2.01 15.31 -10.99
C GLN A 288 -2.36 13.92 -10.47
N PRO A 289 -1.36 13.14 -10.03
CA PRO A 289 -1.59 11.80 -9.52
C PRO A 289 -2.33 11.83 -8.18
N GLY A 290 -3.28 10.93 -8.02
CA GLY A 290 -4.00 10.69 -6.78
C GLY A 290 -3.23 9.81 -5.80
N ARG A 291 -3.96 9.28 -4.81
CA ARG A 291 -3.39 8.59 -3.65
C ARG A 291 -2.99 7.15 -3.88
N TYR A 292 -3.58 6.49 -4.86
CA TYR A 292 -3.43 5.05 -5.06
C TYR A 292 -2.87 4.75 -6.44
N MET A 293 -2.16 3.65 -6.51
CA MET A 293 -1.59 3.13 -7.73
C MET A 293 -1.90 1.64 -7.81
N LEU A 294 -2.30 1.18 -9.00
CA LEU A 294 -2.47 -0.23 -9.31
C LEU A 294 -1.51 -0.62 -10.42
N VAL A 295 -0.85 -1.76 -10.23
CA VAL A 295 0.03 -2.37 -11.22
C VAL A 295 -0.36 -3.82 -11.47
N GLU A 296 -0.11 -4.29 -12.68
CA GLU A 296 -0.24 -5.69 -13.07
C GLU A 296 1.08 -6.14 -13.71
N PHE A 297 1.54 -7.29 -13.27
CA PHE A 297 2.66 -8.00 -13.87
C PHE A 297 2.19 -9.35 -14.42
N ILE A 298 2.92 -9.85 -15.42
CA ILE A 298 2.75 -11.20 -15.94
C ILE A 298 3.98 -12.01 -15.51
N LYS A 299 3.75 -13.19 -14.90
CA LYS A 299 4.82 -14.14 -14.57
C LYS A 299 5.41 -14.72 -15.85
N HIS A 300 6.74 -14.83 -15.91
CA HIS A 300 7.45 -15.49 -17.02
C HIS A 300 7.09 -16.98 -17.09
N HIS A 301 7.26 -17.57 -18.27
CA HIS A 301 7.10 -19.01 -18.48
C HIS A 301 8.23 -19.83 -17.87
#